data_d3306f5d74edfe59c712d02411562268
#
_entry.id   d3306f5d74edfe59c712d02411562268
#
_cell.length_a   1.000
_cell.length_b   1.000
_cell.length_c   1.000
_cell.angle_alpha   90.00
_cell.angle_beta   90.00
_cell.angle_gamma   90.00
#
_symmetry.space_group_name_H-M   'P 1'
#
loop_
_entity.id
_entity.type
_entity.pdbx_description
1 polymer ?
#
loop_
_entity_poly.entity_id
_entity_poly.type
_entity_poly.pdbx_seq_one_letter_code
_entity_poly.pdbx_strand_id
1 'polypeptide(L)' 'MSDRDFKRDLLAQVSSLRAFAISLVGKVDRADDLVQETLLKAWANRTSYTPGTNLRAWLFTILRNEFYSVFRKRRRE' A
#
# COMPACT_ATOMS: atom_id res chain seq x y z
N MET A 1 10.22 -13.03 11.14
CA MET A 1 9.15 -12.12 11.60
C MET A 1 7.84 -12.89 11.70
N SER A 2 7.12 -12.79 12.81
CA SER A 2 5.81 -13.45 12.94
C SER A 2 4.74 -12.64 12.20
N ASP A 3 3.64 -13.28 11.85
CA ASP A 3 2.50 -12.60 11.22
C ASP A 3 1.96 -11.49 12.10
N ARG A 4 1.98 -11.69 13.42
CA ARG A 4 1.54 -10.68 14.39
C ARG A 4 2.42 -9.44 14.34
N ASP A 5 3.73 -9.62 14.31
CA ASP A 5 4.69 -8.52 14.22
C ASP A 5 4.58 -7.78 12.90
N PHE A 6 4.44 -8.51 11.81
CA PHE A 6 4.25 -7.94 10.49
C PHE A 6 2.97 -7.10 10.43
N LYS A 7 1.87 -7.62 10.97
CA LYS A 7 0.60 -6.89 11.01
C LYS A 7 0.72 -5.59 11.79
N ARG A 8 1.39 -5.63 12.96
CA ARG A 8 1.62 -4.43 13.77
C ARG A 8 2.43 -3.40 12.99
N ASP A 9 3.51 -3.82 12.35
CA ASP A 9 4.38 -2.93 11.59
C ASP A 9 3.66 -2.36 10.36
N LEU A 10 2.82 -3.18 9.72
CA LEU A 10 1.99 -2.77 8.59
C LEU A 10 1.03 -1.66 9.01
N LEU A 11 0.33 -1.83 10.13
CA LEU A 11 -0.62 -0.85 10.64
C LEU A 11 0.09 0.46 11.03
N ALA A 12 1.33 0.38 11.50
CA ALA A 12 2.11 1.56 11.84
C ALA A 12 2.44 2.43 10.62
N GLN A 13 2.35 1.88 9.40
CA GLN A 13 2.64 2.62 8.17
C GLN A 13 1.40 3.25 7.53
N VAL A 14 0.21 3.06 8.10
CA VAL A 14 -1.05 3.50 7.47
C VAL A 14 -1.06 5.01 7.23
N SER A 15 -0.63 5.81 8.21
CA SER A 15 -0.61 7.28 8.06
C SER A 15 0.30 7.71 6.92
N SER A 16 1.49 7.10 6.80
CA SER A 16 2.43 7.40 5.72
C SER A 16 1.86 7.01 4.37
N LEU A 17 1.22 5.83 4.29
CA LEU A 17 0.58 5.36 3.06
C LEU A 17 -0.56 6.29 2.65
N ARG A 18 -1.36 6.73 3.61
CA ARG A 18 -2.49 7.62 3.35
C ARG A 18 -2.00 8.97 2.79
N ALA A 19 -0.97 9.55 3.40
CA ALA A 19 -0.41 10.81 2.93
C ALA A 19 0.12 10.68 1.50
N PHE A 20 0.83 9.57 1.21
CA PHE A 20 1.34 9.32 -0.13
C PHE A 20 0.19 9.12 -1.13
N ALA A 21 -0.82 8.34 -0.75
CA ALA A 21 -1.98 8.10 -1.61
C ALA A 21 -2.72 9.39 -1.94
N ILE A 22 -2.92 10.27 -0.95
CA ILE A 22 -3.57 11.56 -1.17
C ILE A 22 -2.77 12.40 -2.17
N SER A 23 -1.44 12.38 -2.07
CA SER A 23 -0.59 13.13 -3.00
C SER A 23 -0.70 12.61 -4.43
N LEU A 24 -1.02 11.32 -4.61
CA LEU A 24 -1.16 10.73 -5.94
C LEU A 24 -2.54 10.94 -6.54
N VAL A 25 -3.60 10.77 -5.75
CA VAL A 25 -4.97 10.78 -6.29
C VAL A 25 -5.72 12.10 -6.04
N GLY A 26 -5.28 12.90 -5.08
CA GLY A 26 -5.86 14.21 -4.81
C GLY A 26 -7.21 14.20 -4.11
N LYS A 27 -7.79 13.03 -3.81
CA LYS A 27 -9.08 12.89 -3.15
C LYS A 27 -8.97 11.88 -2.00
N VAL A 28 -9.49 12.26 -0.83
CA VAL A 28 -9.37 11.44 0.39
C VAL A 28 -10.04 10.08 0.21
N ASP A 29 -11.25 10.06 -0.33
CA ASP A 29 -12.01 8.81 -0.52
C ASP A 29 -11.25 7.81 -1.38
N ARG A 30 -10.69 8.27 -2.49
CA ARG A 30 -9.92 7.42 -3.39
C ARG A 30 -8.60 7.00 -2.79
N ALA A 31 -7.99 7.90 -2.00
CA ALA A 31 -6.75 7.59 -1.31
C ALA A 31 -6.97 6.47 -0.28
N ASP A 32 -8.07 6.54 0.47
CA ASP A 32 -8.41 5.52 1.45
C ASP A 32 -8.64 4.15 0.79
N ASP A 33 -9.33 4.11 -0.35
CA ASP A 33 -9.54 2.88 -1.12
C ASP A 33 -8.19 2.31 -1.58
N LEU A 34 -7.30 3.18 -2.05
CA LEU A 34 -5.98 2.78 -2.52
C LEU A 34 -5.14 2.20 -1.38
N VAL A 35 -5.21 2.83 -0.20
CA VAL A 35 -4.51 2.32 0.99
C VAL A 35 -5.05 0.95 1.39
N GLN A 36 -6.38 0.77 1.41
CA GLN A 36 -6.98 -0.53 1.74
C GLN A 36 -6.50 -1.63 0.80
N GLU A 37 -6.52 -1.38 -0.50
CA GLU A 37 -6.04 -2.35 -1.49
C GLU A 37 -4.55 -2.66 -1.28
N THR A 38 -3.76 -1.64 -0.97
CA THR A 38 -2.34 -1.81 -0.70
C THR A 38 -2.13 -2.71 0.52
N LEU A 39 -2.88 -2.49 1.60
CA LEU A 39 -2.77 -3.30 2.81
C LEU A 39 -3.17 -4.76 2.55
N LEU A 40 -4.24 -4.98 1.79
CA LEU A 40 -4.67 -6.34 1.44
C LEU A 40 -3.61 -7.06 0.61
N LYS A 41 -3.03 -6.39 -0.38
CA LYS A 41 -1.98 -6.97 -1.21
C LYS A 41 -0.69 -7.22 -0.42
N ALA A 42 -0.34 -6.30 0.46
CA ALA A 42 0.82 -6.46 1.33
C ALA A 42 0.65 -7.69 2.22
N TRP A 43 -0.53 -7.86 2.81
CA TRP A 43 -0.82 -9.02 3.66
C TRP A 43 -0.78 -10.31 2.85
N ALA A 44 -1.42 -10.33 1.68
CA ALA A 44 -1.46 -11.51 0.81
C ALA A 44 -0.06 -11.92 0.33
N ASN A 45 0.84 -10.97 0.18
CA ASN A 45 2.20 -11.19 -0.32
C ASN A 45 3.27 -11.01 0.76
N ARG A 46 2.90 -11.14 2.02
CA ARG A 46 3.82 -10.89 3.13
C ARG A 46 5.05 -11.78 3.11
N THR A 47 4.94 -12.97 2.53
CA THR A 47 6.09 -13.88 2.41
C THR A 47 7.14 -13.37 1.42
N SER A 48 6.77 -12.44 0.55
CA SER A 48 7.70 -11.82 -0.39
C SER A 48 8.50 -10.68 0.23
N TYR A 49 8.08 -10.20 1.40
CA TYR A 49 8.82 -9.17 2.11
C TYR A 49 9.99 -9.77 2.87
N THR A 50 11.17 -9.17 2.75
CA THR A 50 12.37 -9.61 3.48
C THR A 50 12.46 -8.84 4.79
N PRO A 51 12.33 -9.51 5.96
CA PRO A 51 12.46 -8.84 7.25
C PRO A 51 13.81 -8.14 7.39
N GLY A 52 13.81 -6.99 8.05
CA GLY A 52 15.02 -6.19 8.23
C GLY A 52 15.32 -5.22 7.11
N THR A 53 14.53 -5.24 6.03
CA THR A 53 14.62 -4.24 4.96
C THR A 53 13.60 -3.11 5.22
N ASN A 54 13.47 -2.18 4.28
CA ASN A 54 12.62 -1.00 4.45
C ASN A 54 11.17 -1.33 4.12
N LEU A 55 10.36 -1.62 5.13
CA LEU A 55 8.94 -1.94 4.97
C LEU A 55 8.17 -0.81 4.29
N ARG A 56 8.44 0.44 4.67
CA ARG A 56 7.77 1.60 4.08
C ARG A 56 8.00 1.65 2.56
N ALA A 57 9.24 1.47 2.12
CA ALA A 57 9.57 1.49 0.69
C ALA A 57 8.88 0.37 -0.05
N TRP A 58 8.80 -0.82 0.54
CA TRP A 58 8.12 -1.97 -0.04
C TRP A 58 6.61 -1.68 -0.20
N LEU A 59 5.99 -1.11 0.84
CA LEU A 59 4.58 -0.74 0.81
C LEU A 59 4.30 0.37 -0.20
N PHE A 60 5.17 1.37 -0.29
CA PHE A 60 5.03 2.47 -1.25
C PHE A 60 5.10 1.96 -2.68
N THR A 61 5.94 0.95 -2.93
CA THR A 61 6.01 0.32 -4.25
C THR A 61 4.70 -0.38 -4.60
N ILE A 62 4.11 -1.11 -3.65
CA ILE A 62 2.82 -1.78 -3.85
C ILE A 62 1.74 -0.74 -4.12
N LEU A 63 1.70 0.32 -3.33
CA LEU A 63 0.70 1.38 -3.46
C LEU A 63 0.80 2.06 -4.83
N ARG A 64 2.01 2.40 -5.25
CA ARG A 64 2.23 3.04 -6.55
C ARG A 64 1.82 2.14 -7.69
N ASN A 65 2.17 0.85 -7.62
CA ASN A 65 1.78 -0.13 -8.63
C ASN A 65 0.26 -0.26 -8.70
N GLU A 66 -0.41 -0.27 -7.56
CA GLU A 66 -1.87 -0.31 -7.49
C GLU A 66 -2.49 0.94 -8.11
N PHE A 67 -1.93 2.09 -7.81
CA PHE A 67 -2.37 3.36 -8.40
C PHE A 67 -2.29 3.31 -9.93
N TYR A 68 -1.19 2.85 -10.49
CA TYR A 68 -1.03 2.76 -11.94
C TYR A 68 -2.01 1.76 -12.55
N SER A 69 -2.30 0.64 -11.87
CA SER A 69 -3.26 -0.34 -12.36
C SER A 69 -4.66 0.26 -12.46
N VAL A 70 -5.10 0.98 -11.44
CA VAL A 70 -6.40 1.64 -11.42
C VAL A 70 -6.46 2.73 -12.50
N PHE A 71 -5.41 3.51 -12.61
CA PHE A 71 -5.32 4.57 -13.62
C PHE A 71 -5.41 4.02 -15.04
N ARG A 72 -4.73 2.90 -15.31
CA ARG A 72 -4.80 2.26 -16.63
C ARG A 72 -6.20 1.76 -16.95
N LYS A 73 -6.89 1.16 -15.98
CA LYS A 73 -8.26 0.69 -16.17
C LYS A 73 -9.18 1.84 -16.57
N ARG A 74 -9.05 2.99 -15.93
CA ARG A 74 -9.88 4.16 -16.23
C ARG A 74 -9.61 4.71 -17.62
N ARG A 75 -8.39 4.64 -18.09
CA ARG A 75 -8.04 5.12 -19.44
C ARG A 75 -8.62 4.26 -20.53
N ARG A 76 -8.89 2.97 -20.24
CA ARG A 76 -9.49 2.04 -21.20
C ARG A 76 -11.01 2.19 -21.32
N GLU A 77 -11.62 2.71 -20.30
CA GLU A 77 -13.07 2.97 -20.26
C GLU A 77 -13.37 4.38 -20.78
#